data_9f79ced3fdf3cff681214aa4a7c438ba
#
_entry.id   9f79ced3fdf3cff681214aa4a7c438ba
#
_cell.length_a   1.000
_cell.length_b   1.000
_cell.length_c   1.000
_cell.angle_alpha   90.00
_cell.angle_beta   90.00
_cell.angle_gamma   90.00
#
_symmetry.space_group_name_H-M   'P 1'
#
loop_
_entity.id
_entity.type
_entity.pdbx_description
1 polymer ?
#
loop_
_entity_poly.entity_id
_entity_poly.type
_entity_poly.pdbx_seq_one_letter_code
_entity_poly.pdbx_strand_id
1 'polypeptide(L)'
;MKIRLDQYLCQNGYAQSRERAKALIMSGIVFVNEQKVDKAGEMIAEDAKVEVRGHDIGYVSRGGLKLEKAMQVFPLRPDGKVCMDIGASTGGFTDCMLKNGAVKVYAVDVGYGQLAWSLRTDERVVNMERTNIRNVTPDMLGDKIAFFSVDVSFISLKHIFPVADTICTPDAVGVCLVKPQFEAGREKVGKKGVVREPATHAEVLHMAQGYAMANHFTPAGLDFSPIKGPEGNIEFLMYVQHSQDPQPLPEGLIEQTVANAHAALDKAPNLH
;
A
#
# COMPACT_ATOMS: atom_id res chain seq x y z
N MET A 1 -27.39 3.27 -25.05
CA MET A 1 -27.47 4.12 -23.83
C MET A 1 -26.10 4.03 -23.12
N LYS A 2 -25.80 4.89 -22.11
CA LYS A 2 -24.56 4.76 -21.33
C LYS A 2 -24.91 4.34 -19.90
N ILE A 3 -24.12 3.45 -19.30
CA ILE A 3 -24.29 2.95 -17.95
C ILE A 3 -22.96 3.08 -17.19
N ARG A 4 -23.02 3.25 -15.87
CA ARG A 4 -21.81 3.21 -15.05
C ARG A 4 -21.24 1.79 -14.98
N LEU A 5 -19.93 1.67 -15.09
CA LEU A 5 -19.25 0.38 -15.10
C LEU A 5 -19.52 -0.44 -13.83
N ASP A 6 -19.52 0.20 -12.65
CA ASP A 6 -19.85 -0.46 -11.37
C ASP A 6 -21.29 -1.03 -11.36
N GLN A 7 -22.22 -0.33 -11.95
CA GLN A 7 -23.60 -0.78 -12.09
C GLN A 7 -23.73 -1.91 -13.12
N TYR A 8 -23.06 -1.77 -14.27
CA TYR A 8 -23.04 -2.79 -15.32
C TYR A 8 -22.55 -4.14 -14.79
N LEU A 9 -21.42 -4.15 -14.03
CA LEU A 9 -20.87 -5.38 -13.45
C LEU A 9 -21.86 -6.08 -12.51
N CYS A 10 -22.61 -5.32 -11.71
CA CYS A 10 -23.66 -5.89 -10.84
C CYS A 10 -24.82 -6.46 -11.66
N GLN A 11 -25.34 -5.72 -12.62
CA GLN A 11 -26.50 -6.13 -13.42
C GLN A 11 -26.22 -7.37 -14.27
N ASN A 12 -24.97 -7.56 -14.69
CA ASN A 12 -24.54 -8.69 -15.52
C ASN A 12 -23.90 -9.83 -14.71
N GLY A 13 -24.02 -9.83 -13.38
CA GLY A 13 -23.60 -10.93 -12.51
C GLY A 13 -22.09 -11.07 -12.29
N TYR A 14 -21.27 -10.09 -12.72
CA TYR A 14 -19.83 -10.09 -12.48
C TYR A 14 -19.48 -9.77 -11.02
N ALA A 15 -20.38 -9.11 -10.30
CA ALA A 15 -20.19 -8.77 -8.89
C ALA A 15 -21.51 -8.85 -8.12
N GLN A 16 -21.46 -9.33 -6.87
CA GLN A 16 -22.64 -9.47 -6.00
C GLN A 16 -23.15 -8.12 -5.47
N SER A 17 -22.33 -7.07 -5.49
CA SER A 17 -22.68 -5.73 -5.04
C SER A 17 -21.88 -4.66 -5.79
N ARG A 18 -22.41 -3.41 -5.80
CA ARG A 18 -21.69 -2.29 -6.40
C ARG A 18 -20.34 -2.00 -5.74
N GLU A 19 -20.20 -2.26 -4.45
CA GLU A 19 -18.92 -2.16 -3.76
C GLU A 19 -17.94 -3.22 -4.27
N ARG A 20 -18.42 -4.46 -4.44
CA ARG A 20 -17.57 -5.50 -5.00
C ARG A 20 -17.19 -5.21 -6.45
N ALA A 21 -18.12 -4.67 -7.24
CA ALA A 21 -17.84 -4.19 -8.59
C ALA A 21 -16.74 -3.12 -8.60
N LYS A 22 -16.81 -2.13 -7.69
CA LYS A 22 -15.76 -1.13 -7.54
C LYS A 22 -14.41 -1.75 -7.20
N ALA A 23 -14.37 -2.72 -6.27
CA ALA A 23 -13.15 -3.42 -5.91
C ALA A 23 -12.53 -4.14 -7.12
N LEU A 24 -13.33 -4.85 -7.92
CA LEU A 24 -12.87 -5.51 -9.16
C LEU A 24 -12.30 -4.50 -10.16
N ILE A 25 -12.96 -3.36 -10.36
CA ILE A 25 -12.49 -2.31 -11.27
C ILE A 25 -11.16 -1.74 -10.75
N MET A 26 -11.10 -1.38 -9.47
CA MET A 26 -9.92 -0.80 -8.86
C MET A 26 -8.76 -1.80 -8.72
N SER A 27 -9.04 -3.11 -8.73
CA SER A 27 -8.00 -4.14 -8.83
C SER A 27 -7.38 -4.23 -10.23
N GLY A 28 -7.97 -3.53 -11.22
CA GLY A 28 -7.44 -3.45 -12.58
C GLY A 28 -7.58 -4.74 -13.38
N ILE A 29 -8.57 -5.58 -13.05
CA ILE A 29 -8.89 -6.81 -13.79
C ILE A 29 -10.09 -6.64 -14.72
N VAL A 30 -10.72 -5.46 -14.74
CA VAL A 30 -11.86 -5.17 -15.62
C VAL A 30 -11.37 -4.49 -16.90
N PHE A 31 -11.81 -5.05 -18.03
CA PHE A 31 -11.50 -4.55 -19.36
C PHE A 31 -12.80 -4.21 -20.09
N VAL A 32 -12.80 -3.07 -20.76
CA VAL A 32 -13.92 -2.62 -21.61
C VAL A 32 -13.37 -2.40 -23.02
N ASN A 33 -13.89 -3.14 -24.00
CA ASN A 33 -13.38 -3.13 -25.38
C ASN A 33 -11.85 -3.31 -25.45
N GLU A 34 -11.33 -4.33 -24.75
CA GLU A 34 -9.92 -4.68 -24.63
C GLU A 34 -9.06 -3.65 -23.85
N GLN A 35 -9.62 -2.54 -23.44
CA GLN A 35 -8.91 -1.53 -22.63
C GLN A 35 -9.20 -1.71 -21.17
N LYS A 36 -8.14 -1.71 -20.35
CA LYS A 36 -8.26 -1.75 -18.91
C LYS A 36 -8.93 -0.49 -18.39
N VAL A 37 -9.87 -0.67 -17.49
CA VAL A 37 -10.56 0.43 -16.78
C VAL A 37 -10.34 0.28 -15.28
N ASP A 38 -9.90 1.36 -14.63
CA ASP A 38 -9.64 1.43 -13.19
C ASP A 38 -10.54 2.44 -12.44
N LYS A 39 -11.44 3.11 -13.18
CA LYS A 39 -12.39 4.09 -12.62
C LYS A 39 -13.78 3.48 -12.48
N ALA A 40 -14.20 3.18 -11.27
CA ALA A 40 -15.49 2.56 -10.99
C ALA A 40 -16.71 3.33 -11.52
N GLY A 41 -16.61 4.65 -11.56
CA GLY A 41 -17.67 5.53 -12.05
C GLY A 41 -17.66 5.77 -13.55
N GLU A 42 -16.77 5.12 -14.31
CA GLU A 42 -16.68 5.32 -15.76
C GLU A 42 -17.98 4.96 -16.47
N MET A 43 -18.36 5.78 -17.45
CA MET A 43 -19.57 5.60 -18.23
C MET A 43 -19.25 4.83 -19.49
N ILE A 44 -19.74 3.60 -19.59
CA ILE A 44 -19.56 2.72 -20.74
C ILE A 44 -20.85 2.62 -21.56
N ALA A 45 -20.74 2.22 -22.84
CA ALA A 45 -21.91 1.86 -23.64
C ALA A 45 -22.50 0.56 -23.11
N GLU A 46 -23.82 0.42 -23.12
CA GLU A 46 -24.51 -0.79 -22.65
C GLU A 46 -24.15 -2.04 -23.44
N ASP A 47 -23.78 -1.88 -24.69
CA ASP A 47 -23.33 -2.92 -25.62
C ASP A 47 -21.79 -3.09 -25.65
N ALA A 48 -21.08 -2.43 -24.74
CA ALA A 48 -19.62 -2.58 -24.66
C ALA A 48 -19.24 -4.02 -24.24
N LYS A 49 -18.20 -4.55 -24.88
CA LYS A 49 -17.61 -5.83 -24.46
C LYS A 49 -16.87 -5.64 -23.15
N VAL A 50 -17.45 -6.16 -22.06
CA VAL A 50 -16.83 -6.10 -20.72
C VAL A 50 -16.31 -7.48 -20.34
N GLU A 51 -15.07 -7.55 -19.92
CA GLU A 51 -14.41 -8.77 -19.46
C GLU A 51 -13.78 -8.53 -18.09
N VAL A 52 -13.90 -9.51 -17.20
CA VAL A 52 -13.16 -9.57 -15.94
C VAL A 52 -12.06 -10.61 -16.11
N ARG A 53 -10.81 -10.16 -16.17
CA ARG A 53 -9.64 -11.01 -16.42
C ARG A 53 -8.87 -11.24 -15.11
N GLY A 54 -8.89 -12.47 -14.62
CA GLY A 54 -8.24 -12.84 -13.37
C GLY A 54 -9.23 -13.24 -12.28
N HIS A 55 -8.70 -13.43 -11.08
CA HIS A 55 -9.49 -13.79 -9.91
C HIS A 55 -9.73 -12.55 -9.03
N ASP A 56 -10.83 -12.61 -8.29
CA ASP A 56 -11.09 -11.66 -7.23
C ASP A 56 -9.95 -11.71 -6.20
N ILE A 57 -9.26 -10.58 -6.02
CA ILE A 57 -8.11 -10.46 -5.10
C ILE A 57 -8.48 -10.55 -3.62
N GLY A 58 -9.79 -10.61 -3.31
CA GLY A 58 -10.26 -10.69 -1.93
C GLY A 58 -10.21 -9.39 -1.13
N TYR A 59 -9.59 -8.32 -1.63
CA TYR A 59 -9.44 -7.03 -0.94
C TYR A 59 -10.20 -5.90 -1.67
N VAL A 60 -10.45 -4.79 -0.96
CA VAL A 60 -11.11 -3.60 -1.54
C VAL A 60 -10.27 -2.91 -2.62
N SER A 61 -8.96 -3.15 -2.64
CA SER A 61 -8.04 -2.68 -3.70
C SER A 61 -6.77 -3.53 -3.77
N ARG A 62 -5.98 -3.37 -4.86
CA ARG A 62 -4.70 -4.07 -5.07
C ARG A 62 -3.66 -3.81 -3.98
N GLY A 63 -3.82 -2.72 -3.21
CA GLY A 63 -2.95 -2.45 -2.05
C GLY A 63 -2.89 -3.63 -1.09
N GLY A 64 -4.02 -4.32 -0.86
CA GLY A 64 -4.06 -5.49 0.01
C GLY A 64 -3.06 -6.60 -0.33
N LEU A 65 -2.79 -6.82 -1.63
CA LEU A 65 -1.80 -7.81 -2.08
C LEU A 65 -0.37 -7.49 -1.64
N LYS A 66 -0.04 -6.20 -1.50
CA LYS A 66 1.29 -5.77 -1.05
C LYS A 66 1.50 -6.12 0.42
N LEU A 67 0.51 -5.83 1.27
CA LEU A 67 0.56 -6.18 2.69
C LEU A 67 0.48 -7.68 2.90
N GLU A 68 -0.35 -8.39 2.13
CA GLU A 68 -0.43 -9.84 2.15
C GLU A 68 0.93 -10.49 1.87
N LYS A 69 1.64 -10.05 0.81
CA LYS A 69 3.00 -10.51 0.54
C LYS A 69 3.94 -10.20 1.70
N ALA A 70 3.89 -9.00 2.26
CA ALA A 70 4.74 -8.66 3.41
C ALA A 70 4.51 -9.62 4.59
N MET A 71 3.25 -9.99 4.89
CA MET A 71 2.91 -10.96 5.93
C MET A 71 3.30 -12.40 5.60
N GLN A 72 3.47 -12.73 4.32
CA GLN A 72 3.96 -14.05 3.89
C GLN A 72 5.48 -14.17 4.07
N VAL A 73 6.22 -13.10 3.80
CA VAL A 73 7.69 -13.11 3.80
C VAL A 73 8.31 -12.64 5.11
N PHE A 74 7.56 -11.87 5.92
CA PHE A 74 8.03 -11.37 7.22
C PHE A 74 7.14 -11.87 8.37
N PRO A 75 7.65 -11.90 9.61
CA PRO A 75 6.88 -12.31 10.79
C PRO A 75 5.90 -11.22 11.24
N LEU A 76 5.14 -10.65 10.30
CA LEU A 76 4.14 -9.62 10.51
C LEU A 76 2.79 -10.27 10.84
N ARG A 77 2.19 -9.89 11.97
CA ARG A 77 0.87 -10.40 12.37
C ARG A 77 0.06 -9.27 13.01
N PRO A 78 -1.02 -8.82 12.36
CA PRO A 78 -1.93 -7.80 12.91
C PRO A 78 -2.93 -8.39 13.91
N ASP A 79 -3.00 -9.72 14.04
CA ASP A 79 -3.96 -10.42 14.90
C ASP A 79 -3.89 -9.94 16.35
N GLY A 80 -5.05 -9.59 16.91
CA GLY A 80 -5.20 -9.06 18.25
C GLY A 80 -4.60 -7.66 18.49
N LYS A 81 -4.10 -6.98 17.44
CA LYS A 81 -3.39 -5.70 17.59
C LYS A 81 -4.24 -4.50 17.19
N VAL A 82 -3.91 -3.36 17.81
CA VAL A 82 -4.29 -2.04 17.33
C VAL A 82 -3.31 -1.64 16.24
N CYS A 83 -3.85 -1.34 15.07
CA CYS A 83 -3.09 -1.09 13.86
C CYS A 83 -3.27 0.34 13.35
N MET A 84 -2.33 0.81 12.52
CA MET A 84 -2.48 2.06 11.77
C MET A 84 -2.10 1.84 10.31
N ASP A 85 -2.96 2.30 9.41
CA ASP A 85 -2.74 2.34 7.96
C ASP A 85 -2.42 3.79 7.55
N ILE A 86 -1.15 4.07 7.28
CA ILE A 86 -0.65 5.40 6.92
C ILE A 86 -0.64 5.52 5.40
N GLY A 87 -1.57 6.31 4.87
CA GLY A 87 -1.87 6.40 3.45
C GLY A 87 -2.94 5.40 3.04
N ALA A 88 -4.03 5.33 3.81
CA ALA A 88 -5.07 4.31 3.65
C ALA A 88 -5.76 4.31 2.29
N SER A 89 -5.93 5.49 1.65
CA SER A 89 -6.59 5.63 0.36
C SER A 89 -7.94 4.89 0.33
N THR A 90 -8.10 3.90 -0.53
CA THR A 90 -9.31 3.06 -0.61
C THR A 90 -9.41 2.01 0.49
N GLY A 91 -8.36 1.80 1.28
CA GLY A 91 -8.34 0.90 2.42
C GLY A 91 -7.84 -0.52 2.12
N GLY A 92 -7.02 -0.70 1.08
CA GLY A 92 -6.50 -2.04 0.76
C GLY A 92 -5.70 -2.67 1.89
N PHE A 93 -4.84 -1.90 2.56
CA PHE A 93 -4.06 -2.36 3.71
C PHE A 93 -4.96 -2.50 4.94
N THR A 94 -5.85 -1.55 5.19
CA THR A 94 -6.86 -1.62 6.26
C THR A 94 -7.68 -2.92 6.17
N ASP A 95 -8.23 -3.24 5.01
CA ASP A 95 -9.00 -4.46 4.76
C ASP A 95 -8.16 -5.72 4.99
N CYS A 96 -6.91 -5.70 4.55
CA CYS A 96 -5.97 -6.80 4.78
C CYS A 96 -5.70 -7.00 6.28
N MET A 97 -5.47 -5.94 7.06
CA MET A 97 -5.28 -6.03 8.51
C MET A 97 -6.49 -6.59 9.22
N LEU A 98 -7.70 -6.11 8.89
CA LEU A 98 -8.95 -6.56 9.51
C LEU A 98 -9.24 -8.04 9.22
N LYS A 99 -8.97 -8.50 7.99
CA LYS A 99 -9.12 -9.92 7.60
C LYS A 99 -8.10 -10.83 8.28
N ASN A 100 -6.99 -10.27 8.72
CA ASN A 100 -5.96 -10.98 9.47
C ASN A 100 -6.01 -10.69 10.98
N GLY A 101 -7.18 -10.33 11.52
CA GLY A 101 -7.46 -10.33 12.96
C GLY A 101 -7.13 -9.03 13.70
N ALA A 102 -6.85 -7.91 13.01
CA ALA A 102 -6.69 -6.62 13.67
C ALA A 102 -7.96 -6.26 14.46
N VAL A 103 -7.80 -5.85 15.72
CA VAL A 103 -8.93 -5.48 16.58
C VAL A 103 -9.38 -4.04 16.38
N LYS A 104 -8.47 -3.19 15.91
CA LYS A 104 -8.75 -1.80 15.53
C LYS A 104 -7.75 -1.33 14.48
N VAL A 105 -8.19 -0.52 13.52
CA VAL A 105 -7.32 0.09 12.52
C VAL A 105 -7.60 1.59 12.41
N TYR A 106 -6.61 2.42 12.68
CA TYR A 106 -6.62 3.84 12.36
C TYR A 106 -6.25 4.02 10.89
N ALA A 107 -7.21 4.38 10.05
CA ALA A 107 -7.02 4.58 8.61
C ALA A 107 -6.75 6.06 8.33
N VAL A 108 -5.47 6.43 8.19
CA VAL A 108 -5.01 7.82 8.07
C VAL A 108 -4.74 8.15 6.60
N ASP A 109 -5.39 9.20 6.07
CA ASP A 109 -5.15 9.70 4.72
C ASP A 109 -5.40 11.21 4.63
N VAL A 110 -4.65 11.90 3.76
CA VAL A 110 -4.85 13.32 3.46
C VAL A 110 -6.07 13.55 2.56
N GLY A 111 -6.46 12.54 1.80
CA GLY A 111 -7.63 12.53 0.93
C GLY A 111 -8.95 12.50 1.69
N TYR A 112 -10.04 12.57 0.95
CA TYR A 112 -11.39 12.54 1.50
C TYR A 112 -12.33 11.73 0.60
N GLY A 113 -13.17 10.91 1.24
CA GLY A 113 -14.19 10.11 0.54
C GLY A 113 -13.64 8.95 -0.27
N GLN A 114 -12.37 8.56 -0.03
CA GLN A 114 -11.71 7.48 -0.76
C GLN A 114 -11.90 6.11 -0.10
N LEU A 115 -11.92 6.07 1.23
CA LEU A 115 -12.05 4.84 2.00
C LEU A 115 -13.32 4.10 1.59
N ALA A 116 -13.22 2.81 1.28
CA ALA A 116 -14.34 1.96 0.90
C ALA A 116 -15.45 2.01 1.95
N TRP A 117 -16.73 2.00 1.51
CA TRP A 117 -17.87 2.15 2.40
C TRP A 117 -17.93 1.05 3.46
N SER A 118 -17.62 -0.19 3.10
CA SER A 118 -17.57 -1.32 4.02
C SER A 118 -16.58 -1.10 5.17
N LEU A 119 -15.44 -0.47 4.89
CA LEU A 119 -14.44 -0.14 5.91
C LEU A 119 -14.85 1.09 6.74
N ARG A 120 -15.48 2.06 6.09
CA ARG A 120 -15.97 3.28 6.75
C ARG A 120 -17.06 2.99 7.79
N THR A 121 -17.80 1.91 7.60
CA THR A 121 -18.88 1.46 8.50
C THR A 121 -18.48 0.30 9.41
N ASP A 122 -17.25 -0.19 9.34
CA ASP A 122 -16.73 -1.21 10.24
C ASP A 122 -16.35 -0.57 11.59
N GLU A 123 -16.93 -1.05 12.68
CA GLU A 123 -16.73 -0.51 14.03
C GLU A 123 -15.26 -0.58 14.51
N ARG A 124 -14.46 -1.45 13.89
CA ARG A 124 -13.03 -1.58 14.17
C ARG A 124 -12.19 -0.51 13.44
N VAL A 125 -12.76 0.26 12.54
CA VAL A 125 -12.04 1.26 11.73
C VAL A 125 -12.28 2.66 12.28
N VAL A 126 -11.20 3.33 12.64
CA VAL A 126 -11.21 4.78 12.91
C VAL A 126 -10.80 5.50 11.65
N ASN A 127 -11.77 6.10 10.97
CA ASN A 127 -11.53 6.85 9.74
C ASN A 127 -10.91 8.21 10.04
N MET A 128 -9.64 8.40 9.66
CA MET A 128 -8.88 9.64 9.81
C MET A 128 -8.56 10.26 8.43
N GLU A 129 -9.56 10.41 7.58
CA GLU A 129 -9.42 11.18 6.33
C GLU A 129 -9.18 12.67 6.61
N ARG A 130 -8.65 13.41 5.61
CA ARG A 130 -8.20 14.81 5.72
C ARG A 130 -7.14 15.02 6.81
N THR A 131 -6.41 13.97 7.14
CA THR A 131 -5.41 13.99 8.20
C THR A 131 -4.02 13.81 7.61
N ASN A 132 -3.16 14.81 7.81
CA ASN A 132 -1.75 14.67 7.47
C ASN A 132 -1.06 13.92 8.61
N ILE A 133 -0.45 12.80 8.31
CA ILE A 133 0.26 11.99 9.32
C ILE A 133 1.27 12.80 10.14
N ARG A 134 1.92 13.80 9.55
CA ARG A 134 2.88 14.67 10.27
C ARG A 134 2.28 15.44 11.43
N ASN A 135 0.95 15.57 11.46
CA ASN A 135 0.22 16.29 12.51
C ASN A 135 -0.45 15.33 13.51
N VAL A 136 -0.31 14.01 13.31
CA VAL A 136 -0.86 13.03 14.25
C VAL A 136 -0.01 12.99 15.51
N THR A 137 -0.68 13.13 16.65
CA THR A 137 -0.06 13.09 17.97
C THR A 137 -0.67 11.95 18.80
N PRO A 138 0.01 11.46 19.85
CA PRO A 138 -0.54 10.44 20.75
C PRO A 138 -1.91 10.82 21.33
N ASP A 139 -2.15 12.10 21.62
CA ASP A 139 -3.42 12.58 22.21
C ASP A 139 -4.61 12.49 21.24
N MET A 140 -4.35 12.42 19.94
CA MET A 140 -5.39 12.20 18.91
C MET A 140 -5.83 10.74 18.80
N LEU A 141 -5.07 9.82 19.41
CA LEU A 141 -5.30 8.39 19.36
C LEU A 141 -5.75 7.91 20.74
N GLY A 142 -6.75 7.05 20.80
CA GLY A 142 -7.17 6.42 22.05
C GLY A 142 -6.26 5.26 22.49
N ASP A 143 -5.34 4.83 21.62
CA ASP A 143 -4.50 3.64 21.80
C ASP A 143 -3.08 3.88 21.29
N LYS A 144 -2.12 3.10 21.80
CA LYS A 144 -0.80 2.96 21.19
C LYS A 144 -0.85 1.96 20.04
N ILE A 145 -0.06 2.21 19.00
CA ILE A 145 -0.03 1.40 17.78
C ILE A 145 0.98 0.26 17.92
N ALA A 146 0.51 -0.97 17.82
CA ALA A 146 1.36 -2.16 17.88
C ALA A 146 1.75 -2.72 16.50
N PHE A 147 1.01 -2.32 15.45
CA PHE A 147 1.30 -2.68 14.07
C PHE A 147 0.98 -1.49 13.16
N PHE A 148 1.88 -1.15 12.24
CA PHE A 148 1.59 -0.11 11.26
C PHE A 148 2.01 -0.49 9.84
N SER A 149 1.32 0.07 8.86
CA SER A 149 1.71 0.05 7.46
C SER A 149 1.86 1.46 6.90
N VAL A 150 2.73 1.61 5.91
CA VAL A 150 2.95 2.89 5.23
C VAL A 150 2.88 2.69 3.71
N ASP A 151 1.86 3.27 3.07
CA ASP A 151 1.72 3.33 1.61
C ASP A 151 1.39 4.76 1.17
N VAL A 152 2.31 5.69 1.41
CA VAL A 152 2.13 7.13 1.12
C VAL A 152 2.65 7.50 -0.27
N SER A 153 2.11 8.59 -0.82
CA SER A 153 2.56 9.19 -2.07
C SER A 153 2.93 10.66 -1.87
N PHE A 154 3.93 11.13 -2.63
CA PHE A 154 4.41 12.52 -2.62
C PHE A 154 5.01 13.01 -1.30
N ILE A 155 5.38 12.08 -0.42
CA ILE A 155 6.07 12.36 0.85
C ILE A 155 7.12 11.29 1.11
N SER A 156 8.27 11.69 1.65
CA SER A 156 9.35 10.78 2.04
C SER A 156 9.08 10.12 3.40
N LEU A 157 9.51 8.87 3.57
CA LEU A 157 9.51 8.13 4.82
C LEU A 157 10.27 8.85 5.95
N LYS A 158 11.20 9.74 5.60
CA LYS A 158 11.88 10.65 6.54
C LYS A 158 10.92 11.41 7.46
N HIS A 159 9.70 11.72 6.96
CA HIS A 159 8.70 12.46 7.71
C HIS A 159 7.69 11.55 8.43
N ILE A 160 7.73 10.25 8.16
CA ILE A 160 6.81 9.27 8.75
C ILE A 160 7.39 8.68 10.04
N PHE A 161 8.65 8.24 9.99
CA PHE A 161 9.28 7.58 11.14
C PHE A 161 9.29 8.41 12.43
N PRO A 162 9.54 9.74 12.42
CA PRO A 162 9.45 10.55 13.64
C PRO A 162 8.08 10.50 14.31
N VAL A 163 7.00 10.43 13.52
CA VAL A 163 5.65 10.32 14.06
C VAL A 163 5.40 8.90 14.58
N ALA A 164 5.76 7.89 13.78
CA ALA A 164 5.61 6.49 14.18
C ALA A 164 6.30 6.21 15.53
N ASP A 165 7.49 6.75 15.77
CA ASP A 165 8.23 6.61 17.03
C ASP A 165 7.41 7.12 18.25
N THR A 166 6.65 8.20 18.09
CA THR A 166 5.87 8.79 19.19
C THR A 166 4.59 8.03 19.52
N ILE A 167 3.96 7.41 18.52
CA ILE A 167 2.64 6.79 18.65
C ILE A 167 2.67 5.27 18.84
N CYS A 168 3.80 4.63 18.54
CA CYS A 168 3.95 3.18 18.61
C CYS A 168 4.21 2.66 20.03
N THR A 169 3.92 1.37 20.23
CA THR A 169 4.38 0.61 21.41
C THR A 169 5.87 0.29 21.28
N PRO A 170 6.59 0.01 22.40
CA PRO A 170 8.02 -0.34 22.34
C PRO A 170 8.35 -1.61 21.54
N ASP A 171 7.38 -2.48 21.33
CA ASP A 171 7.46 -3.74 20.58
C ASP A 171 6.74 -3.66 19.22
N ALA A 172 6.38 -2.46 18.80
CA ALA A 172 5.67 -2.26 17.55
C ALA A 172 6.46 -2.79 16.35
N VAL A 173 5.72 -3.32 15.39
CA VAL A 173 6.23 -3.74 14.10
C VAL A 173 5.52 -3.02 12.98
N GLY A 174 6.20 -2.84 11.85
CA GLY A 174 5.59 -2.18 10.71
C GLY A 174 6.15 -2.66 9.38
N VAL A 175 5.44 -2.31 8.31
CA VAL A 175 5.92 -2.44 6.94
C VAL A 175 5.74 -1.12 6.21
N CYS A 176 6.83 -0.65 5.61
CA CYS A 176 6.84 0.58 4.83
C CYS A 176 7.04 0.25 3.34
N LEU A 177 6.16 0.76 2.49
CA LEU A 177 6.42 0.81 1.07
C LEU A 177 7.46 1.89 0.79
N VAL A 178 8.64 1.47 0.37
CA VAL A 178 9.68 2.38 -0.13
C VAL A 178 9.41 2.59 -1.61
N LYS A 179 9.08 3.83 -1.97
CA LYS A 179 8.74 4.24 -3.33
C LYS A 179 9.86 5.11 -3.89
N PRO A 180 10.73 4.58 -4.76
CA PRO A 180 11.91 5.32 -5.24
C PRO A 180 11.59 6.67 -5.85
N GLN A 181 10.46 6.80 -6.53
CA GLN A 181 10.03 8.04 -7.17
C GLN A 181 9.75 9.20 -6.19
N PHE A 182 9.54 8.91 -4.90
CA PHE A 182 9.29 9.92 -3.86
C PHE A 182 10.48 10.13 -2.92
N GLU A 183 11.54 9.31 -3.07
CA GLU A 183 12.72 9.36 -2.23
C GLU A 183 13.99 9.83 -2.98
N ALA A 184 14.12 9.51 -4.28
CA ALA A 184 15.37 9.62 -5.03
C ALA A 184 15.81 11.05 -5.41
N GLY A 185 14.96 12.07 -5.21
CA GLY A 185 15.18 13.40 -5.78
C GLY A 185 14.77 13.51 -7.26
N ARG A 186 14.38 14.71 -7.67
CA ARG A 186 13.78 14.96 -9.00
C ARG A 186 14.71 14.64 -10.16
N GLU A 187 16.00 14.80 -9.99
CA GLU A 187 17.04 14.57 -11.02
C GLU A 187 17.19 13.09 -11.40
N LYS A 188 16.80 12.17 -10.49
CA LYS A 188 16.87 10.71 -10.70
C LYS A 188 15.53 10.10 -11.15
N VAL A 189 14.49 10.92 -11.22
CA VAL A 189 13.17 10.49 -11.69
C VAL A 189 13.00 10.82 -13.16
N GLY A 190 12.76 9.79 -13.97
CA GLY A 190 12.57 9.93 -15.41
C GLY A 190 11.32 10.73 -15.79
N LYS A 191 11.22 11.15 -17.08
CA LYS A 191 10.13 12.01 -17.61
C LYS A 191 8.70 11.51 -17.32
N LYS A 192 8.53 10.21 -17.09
CA LYS A 192 7.23 9.58 -16.76
C LYS A 192 7.05 9.32 -15.26
N GLY A 193 7.86 9.91 -14.40
CA GLY A 193 7.78 9.68 -12.97
C GLY A 193 8.32 8.31 -12.53
N VAL A 194 9.17 7.66 -13.34
CA VAL A 194 9.68 6.30 -13.08
C VAL A 194 11.17 6.32 -12.83
N VAL A 195 11.59 5.71 -11.71
CA VAL A 195 12.99 5.38 -11.41
C VAL A 195 13.28 3.99 -11.98
N ARG A 196 14.35 3.87 -12.79
CA ARG A 196 14.69 2.62 -13.49
C ARG A 196 16.03 2.05 -13.08
N GLU A 197 16.94 2.89 -12.64
CA GLU A 197 18.33 2.52 -12.36
C GLU A 197 18.43 1.71 -11.07
N PRO A 198 18.97 0.46 -11.13
CA PRO A 198 19.16 -0.36 -9.93
C PRO A 198 19.98 0.33 -8.85
N ALA A 199 21.02 1.09 -9.24
CA ALA A 199 21.84 1.85 -8.30
C ALA A 199 21.03 2.91 -7.53
N THR A 200 20.06 3.57 -8.20
CA THR A 200 19.16 4.53 -7.54
C THR A 200 18.21 3.82 -6.59
N HIS A 201 17.72 2.63 -6.94
CA HIS A 201 16.89 1.82 -6.03
C HIS A 201 17.67 1.45 -4.76
N ALA A 202 18.92 0.99 -4.90
CA ALA A 202 19.78 0.67 -3.76
C ALA A 202 20.03 1.88 -2.88
N GLU A 203 20.40 3.02 -3.47
CA GLU A 203 20.61 4.28 -2.76
C GLU A 203 19.38 4.70 -1.94
N VAL A 204 18.19 4.64 -2.53
CA VAL A 204 16.92 4.96 -1.85
C VAL A 204 16.64 4.02 -0.68
N LEU A 205 16.95 2.74 -0.82
CA LEU A 205 16.79 1.76 0.26
C LEU A 205 17.78 2.00 1.41
N HIS A 206 19.03 2.37 1.12
CA HIS A 206 19.98 2.80 2.14
C HIS A 206 19.52 4.06 2.87
N MET A 207 18.95 5.04 2.15
CA MET A 207 18.36 6.23 2.77
C MET A 207 17.19 5.88 3.68
N ALA A 208 16.25 5.04 3.21
CA ALA A 208 15.09 4.62 3.99
C ALA A 208 15.48 3.84 5.25
N GLN A 209 16.48 2.95 5.16
CA GLN A 209 17.11 2.30 6.32
C GLN A 209 17.62 3.33 7.32
N GLY A 210 18.37 4.35 6.85
CA GLY A 210 18.88 5.41 7.70
C GLY A 210 17.77 6.21 8.40
N TYR A 211 16.67 6.49 7.72
CA TYR A 211 15.52 7.16 8.33
C TYR A 211 14.87 6.32 9.43
N ALA A 212 14.70 5.02 9.21
CA ALA A 212 14.17 4.10 10.21
C ALA A 212 15.07 4.08 11.46
N MET A 213 16.37 3.85 11.28
CA MET A 213 17.33 3.75 12.38
C MET A 213 17.44 5.04 13.20
N ALA A 214 17.41 6.20 12.54
CA ALA A 214 17.45 7.50 13.20
C ALA A 214 16.20 7.78 14.08
N ASN A 215 15.16 6.96 13.97
CA ASN A 215 13.91 7.10 14.71
C ASN A 215 13.52 5.80 15.44
N HIS A 216 14.49 5.12 16.00
CA HIS A 216 14.31 3.93 16.86
C HIS A 216 13.60 2.76 16.16
N PHE A 217 13.82 2.56 14.86
CA PHE A 217 13.34 1.38 14.14
C PHE A 217 14.50 0.59 13.54
N THR A 218 14.60 -0.69 13.89
CA THR A 218 15.48 -1.65 13.22
C THR A 218 14.79 -2.09 11.92
N PRO A 219 15.37 -1.83 10.73
CA PRO A 219 14.95 -2.49 9.51
C PRO A 219 15.38 -3.97 9.58
N ALA A 220 14.40 -4.85 9.75
CA ALA A 220 14.61 -6.27 10.04
C ALA A 220 14.34 -7.20 8.84
N GLY A 221 13.93 -6.64 7.71
CA GLY A 221 13.72 -7.38 6.47
C GLY A 221 13.41 -6.48 5.29
N LEU A 222 13.72 -6.98 4.09
CA LEU A 222 13.51 -6.26 2.85
C LEU A 222 13.08 -7.24 1.75
N ASP A 223 12.04 -6.86 1.00
CA ASP A 223 11.56 -7.54 -0.20
C ASP A 223 10.98 -6.50 -1.17
N PHE A 224 10.42 -6.92 -2.28
CA PHE A 224 9.78 -6.03 -3.24
C PHE A 224 8.28 -6.33 -3.37
N SER A 225 7.50 -5.32 -3.74
CA SER A 225 6.07 -5.45 -3.98
C SER A 225 5.77 -6.46 -5.09
N PRO A 226 4.73 -7.30 -4.96
CA PRO A 226 4.36 -8.26 -6.01
C PRO A 226 3.80 -7.58 -7.26
N ILE A 227 3.47 -6.31 -7.17
CA ILE A 227 2.92 -5.49 -8.26
C ILE A 227 3.68 -4.16 -8.35
N LYS A 228 3.87 -3.68 -9.57
CA LYS A 228 4.42 -2.33 -9.81
C LYS A 228 3.40 -1.25 -9.42
N GLY A 229 3.91 -0.07 -9.06
CA GLY A 229 3.10 1.12 -8.89
C GLY A 229 2.38 1.54 -10.18
N PRO A 230 1.42 2.49 -10.12
CA PRO A 230 0.58 2.88 -11.25
C PRO A 230 1.37 3.28 -12.51
N GLU A 231 2.49 3.98 -12.34
CA GLU A 231 3.35 4.45 -13.45
C GLU A 231 4.41 3.41 -13.86
N GLY A 232 4.42 2.22 -13.22
CA GLY A 232 5.35 1.14 -13.49
C GLY A 232 6.61 1.15 -12.62
N ASN A 233 6.66 1.92 -11.54
CA ASN A 233 7.75 1.89 -10.57
C ASN A 233 7.81 0.55 -9.83
N ILE A 234 9.02 0.03 -9.64
CA ILE A 234 9.28 -1.01 -8.66
C ILE A 234 9.18 -0.36 -7.27
N GLU A 235 8.42 -0.98 -6.37
CA GLU A 235 8.25 -0.54 -4.99
C GLU A 235 8.77 -1.65 -4.07
N PHE A 236 9.36 -1.26 -2.93
CA PHE A 236 9.98 -2.21 -2.01
C PHE A 236 9.22 -2.25 -0.69
N LEU A 237 9.26 -3.41 -0.03
CA LEU A 237 8.63 -3.68 1.27
C LEU A 237 9.75 -3.75 2.32
N MET A 238 9.82 -2.75 3.18
CA MET A 238 10.76 -2.71 4.30
C MET A 238 10.02 -3.07 5.59
N TYR A 239 10.36 -4.22 6.18
CA TYR A 239 9.89 -4.61 7.50
C TYR A 239 10.73 -3.93 8.57
N VAL A 240 10.08 -3.32 9.55
CA VAL A 240 10.74 -2.60 10.64
C VAL A 240 10.20 -3.01 12.00
N GLN A 241 11.06 -2.97 13.02
CA GLN A 241 10.73 -3.23 14.41
C GLN A 241 11.17 -2.05 15.27
N HIS A 242 10.30 -1.59 16.17
CA HIS A 242 10.68 -0.55 17.13
C HIS A 242 11.75 -1.10 18.08
N SER A 243 12.84 -0.34 18.29
CA SER A 243 14.02 -0.79 19.03
C SER A 243 14.77 0.39 19.62
N GLN A 244 15.27 0.26 20.84
CA GLN A 244 16.15 1.26 21.46
C GLN A 244 17.60 1.19 20.91
N ASP A 245 17.98 0.10 20.28
CA ASP A 245 19.28 -0.12 19.63
C ASP A 245 19.10 -0.60 18.19
N PRO A 246 18.74 0.31 17.25
CA PRO A 246 18.46 -0.06 15.86
C PRO A 246 19.70 -0.63 15.16
N GLN A 247 19.51 -1.75 14.47
CA GLN A 247 20.55 -2.40 13.68
C GLN A 247 20.27 -2.29 12.19
N PRO A 248 21.31 -2.15 11.33
CA PRO A 248 21.11 -2.12 9.89
C PRO A 248 20.69 -3.50 9.34
N LEU A 249 20.13 -3.50 8.13
CA LEU A 249 19.93 -4.73 7.37
C LEU A 249 21.25 -5.48 7.16
N PRO A 250 21.21 -6.81 7.02
CA PRO A 250 22.40 -7.59 6.67
C PRO A 250 23.11 -7.03 5.42
N GLU A 251 24.45 -7.07 5.43
CA GLU A 251 25.24 -6.63 4.30
C GLU A 251 24.85 -7.37 3.01
N GLY A 252 24.75 -6.62 1.91
CA GLY A 252 24.38 -7.13 0.59
C GLY A 252 22.90 -7.44 0.39
N LEU A 253 22.05 -7.38 1.42
CA LEU A 253 20.62 -7.67 1.28
C LEU A 253 19.90 -6.65 0.39
N ILE A 254 20.27 -5.39 0.46
CA ILE A 254 19.68 -4.32 -0.36
C ILE A 254 19.96 -4.60 -1.84
N GLU A 255 21.21 -4.81 -2.21
CA GLU A 255 21.65 -5.08 -3.57
C GLU A 255 21.00 -6.36 -4.12
N GLN A 256 20.96 -7.40 -3.32
CA GLN A 256 20.31 -8.67 -3.67
C GLN A 256 18.80 -8.48 -3.93
N THR A 257 18.12 -7.73 -3.07
CA THR A 257 16.69 -7.48 -3.21
C THR A 257 16.39 -6.64 -4.47
N VAL A 258 17.21 -5.63 -4.76
CA VAL A 258 17.10 -4.84 -5.98
C VAL A 258 17.30 -5.72 -7.21
N ALA A 259 18.33 -6.56 -7.24
CA ALA A 259 18.58 -7.48 -8.35
C ALA A 259 17.41 -8.44 -8.58
N ASN A 260 16.86 -9.01 -7.51
CA ASN A 260 15.72 -9.92 -7.57
C ASN A 260 14.45 -9.21 -8.08
N ALA A 261 14.19 -7.98 -7.62
CA ALA A 261 13.05 -7.19 -8.06
C ALA A 261 13.09 -6.90 -9.58
N HIS A 262 14.26 -6.48 -10.10
CA HIS A 262 14.45 -6.26 -11.53
C HIS A 262 14.32 -7.56 -12.32
N ALA A 263 14.91 -8.66 -11.86
CA ALA A 263 14.80 -9.96 -12.53
C ALA A 263 13.35 -10.47 -12.63
N ALA A 264 12.55 -10.22 -11.58
CA ALA A 264 11.16 -10.66 -11.50
C ALA A 264 10.20 -9.74 -12.28
N LEU A 265 10.38 -8.41 -12.16
CA LEU A 265 9.37 -7.44 -12.60
C LEU A 265 9.67 -6.83 -13.98
N ASP A 266 10.93 -6.77 -14.43
CA ASP A 266 11.23 -6.20 -15.75
C ASP A 266 10.93 -7.17 -16.89
N LYS A 267 10.90 -8.47 -16.62
CA LYS A 267 10.54 -9.53 -17.59
C LYS A 267 9.05 -9.85 -17.62
N ALA A 268 8.30 -9.48 -16.59
CA ALA A 268 6.86 -9.68 -16.58
C ALA A 268 6.22 -8.74 -17.63
N PRO A 269 5.35 -9.23 -18.54
CA PRO A 269 4.53 -8.34 -19.36
C PRO A 269 3.79 -7.43 -18.36
N ASN A 270 3.83 -6.11 -18.66
CA ASN A 270 3.11 -5.14 -17.82
C ASN A 270 1.65 -5.60 -17.72
N LEU A 271 1.29 -6.21 -16.60
CA LEU A 271 -0.09 -6.39 -16.18
C LEU A 271 -0.62 -5.00 -15.78
N HIS A 272 -0.77 -4.19 -16.83
CA HIS A 272 -1.33 -2.84 -16.75
C HIS A 272 -2.84 -2.91 -16.57
#